data_72b87832eceb80633a921c57b5a42614
#
_entry.id   72b87832eceb80633a921c57b5a42614
#
_cell.length_a   1.000
_cell.length_b   1.000
_cell.length_c   1.000
_cell.angle_alpha   90.00
_cell.angle_beta   90.00
_cell.angle_gamma   90.00
#
_symmetry.space_group_name_H-M   'P 1'
#
loop_
_entity.id
_entity.type
_entity.pdbx_description
1 polymer ?
#
loop_
_entity_poly.entity_id
_entity_poly.type
_entity_poly.pdbx_seq_one_letter_code
_entity_poly.pdbx_strand_id
1 'polypeptide(L)'
;MRSSSETDFSLSPTTPVRSLLNKLDYVIVAVSDMERSVSFYRDQLGLSLKFESKDWTEFQTGTTTMALHPARQKGYAETGSSDLVAGTCSLGINVLDLEAAFNDLQSKGVRFVMNPTERPGEGIRLAVCLDPDGLQISISQSIQTGQKTETSTVSA
;
A
#
# COMPACT_ATOMS: atom_id res chain seq x y z
N MET A 1 12.84 58.99 17.77
CA MET A 1 12.89 58.41 16.43
C MET A 1 13.37 56.98 16.55
N ARG A 2 12.46 56.03 16.44
CA ARG A 2 12.79 54.59 16.42
C ARG A 2 12.32 54.06 15.06
N SER A 3 13.31 53.65 14.24
CA SER A 3 13.08 53.03 12.95
C SER A 3 12.75 51.57 13.16
N SER A 4 11.52 51.17 12.77
CA SER A 4 11.11 49.77 12.75
C SER A 4 11.55 49.18 11.41
N SER A 5 12.46 48.22 11.47
CA SER A 5 12.82 47.38 10.32
C SER A 5 11.78 46.25 10.20
N GLU A 6 10.87 46.41 9.24
CA GLU A 6 10.01 45.32 8.79
C GLU A 6 10.88 44.27 8.08
N THR A 7 10.95 43.08 8.65
CA THR A 7 11.55 41.93 7.99
C THR A 7 10.48 41.33 7.06
N ASP A 8 10.58 41.63 5.78
CA ASP A 8 9.77 41.04 4.73
C ASP A 8 10.13 39.55 4.60
N PHE A 9 9.25 38.70 5.13
CA PHE A 9 9.33 37.24 4.97
C PHE A 9 8.66 36.88 3.64
N SER A 10 9.36 37.12 2.54
CA SER A 10 8.95 36.68 1.20
C SER A 10 9.00 35.16 1.16
N LEU A 11 7.84 34.53 1.37
CA LEU A 11 7.62 33.11 1.09
C LEU A 11 7.68 32.91 -0.42
N SER A 12 8.81 32.43 -0.92
CA SER A 12 8.92 31.93 -2.28
C SER A 12 7.85 30.85 -2.51
N PRO A 13 7.11 30.88 -3.60
CA PRO A 13 6.13 29.84 -3.91
C PRO A 13 6.89 28.52 -4.12
N THR A 14 6.82 27.64 -3.13
CA THR A 14 7.34 26.27 -3.25
C THR A 14 6.50 25.58 -4.32
N THR A 15 7.07 25.37 -5.49
CA THR A 15 6.45 24.54 -6.54
C THR A 15 6.09 23.19 -5.90
N PRO A 16 4.83 22.74 -5.94
CA PRO A 16 4.48 21.46 -5.35
C PRO A 16 5.26 20.35 -6.06
N VAL A 17 6.18 19.74 -5.34
CA VAL A 17 6.88 18.54 -5.82
C VAL A 17 5.79 17.49 -6.04
N ARG A 18 5.53 17.16 -7.29
CA ARG A 18 4.55 16.13 -7.64
C ARG A 18 5.05 14.80 -7.10
N SER A 19 4.48 14.37 -5.98
CA SER A 19 4.81 13.08 -5.39
C SER A 19 4.42 11.96 -6.35
N LEU A 20 5.34 11.01 -6.58
CA LEU A 20 5.05 9.78 -7.30
C LEU A 20 4.20 8.81 -6.45
N LEU A 21 4.15 9.04 -5.14
CA LEU A 21 3.31 8.32 -4.20
C LEU A 21 1.93 8.97 -4.15
N ASN A 22 0.91 8.29 -4.67
CA ASN A 22 -0.43 8.87 -4.85
C ASN A 22 -1.21 8.92 -3.55
N LYS A 23 -1.33 7.80 -2.86
CA LYS A 23 -2.11 7.68 -1.64
C LYS A 23 -1.69 6.48 -0.81
N LEU A 24 -1.98 6.53 0.47
CA LEU A 24 -2.00 5.36 1.33
C LEU A 24 -3.24 4.53 0.95
N ASP A 25 -3.03 3.36 0.37
CA ASP A 25 -4.11 2.52 -0.14
C ASP A 25 -4.59 1.53 0.93
N TYR A 26 -3.64 0.92 1.64
CA TYR A 26 -3.93 -0.06 2.65
C TYR A 26 -3.22 0.23 3.97
N VAL A 27 -3.92 -0.06 5.07
CA VAL A 27 -3.32 -0.41 6.36
C VAL A 27 -3.59 -1.90 6.57
N ILE A 28 -2.54 -2.70 6.60
CA ILE A 28 -2.64 -4.16 6.71
C ILE A 28 -2.38 -4.54 8.17
N VAL A 29 -3.35 -5.18 8.80
CA VAL A 29 -3.26 -5.70 10.17
C VAL A 29 -3.01 -7.20 10.12
N ALA A 30 -1.92 -7.63 10.72
CA ALA A 30 -1.59 -9.04 10.84
C ALA A 30 -2.38 -9.68 11.98
N VAL A 31 -3.12 -10.74 11.68
CA VAL A 31 -4.00 -11.41 12.64
C VAL A 31 -3.65 -12.89 12.80
N SER A 32 -3.78 -13.41 14.00
CA SER A 32 -3.50 -14.81 14.28
C SER A 32 -4.65 -15.77 13.88
N ASP A 33 -5.87 -15.22 13.77
CA ASP A 33 -7.09 -15.94 13.42
C ASP A 33 -8.00 -15.03 12.61
N MET A 34 -8.21 -15.36 11.33
CA MET A 34 -8.97 -14.53 10.39
C MET A 34 -10.44 -14.48 10.76
N GLU A 35 -11.07 -15.62 11.05
CA GLU A 35 -12.52 -15.69 11.34
C GLU A 35 -12.88 -14.86 12.59
N ARG A 36 -12.14 -15.06 13.67
CA ARG A 36 -12.30 -14.29 14.90
C ARG A 36 -12.08 -12.80 14.67
N SER A 37 -11.05 -12.43 13.91
CA SER A 37 -10.73 -11.03 13.65
C SER A 37 -11.76 -10.38 12.73
N VAL A 38 -12.22 -11.07 11.69
CA VAL A 38 -13.30 -10.58 10.82
C VAL A 38 -14.55 -10.29 11.64
N SER A 39 -14.98 -11.23 12.49
CA SER A 39 -16.13 -11.02 13.37
C SER A 39 -15.93 -9.81 14.30
N PHE A 40 -14.74 -9.62 14.85
CA PHE A 40 -14.44 -8.48 15.69
C PHE A 40 -14.60 -7.14 14.95
N TYR A 41 -13.93 -7.01 13.80
CA TYR A 41 -13.95 -5.75 13.04
C TYR A 41 -15.32 -5.48 12.40
N ARG A 42 -16.01 -6.49 11.90
CA ARG A 42 -17.34 -6.36 11.30
C ARG A 42 -18.44 -6.19 12.33
N ASP A 43 -18.53 -7.10 13.32
CA ASP A 43 -19.70 -7.22 14.18
C ASP A 43 -19.59 -6.40 15.47
N GLN A 44 -18.37 -6.26 16.04
CA GLN A 44 -18.16 -5.49 17.27
C GLN A 44 -17.77 -4.04 16.99
N LEU A 45 -16.87 -3.78 16.03
CA LEU A 45 -16.48 -2.42 15.64
C LEU A 45 -17.40 -1.81 14.58
N GLY A 46 -18.22 -2.61 13.90
CA GLY A 46 -19.18 -2.13 12.91
C GLY A 46 -18.58 -1.65 11.61
N LEU A 47 -17.35 -2.12 11.23
CA LEU A 47 -16.74 -1.73 9.97
C LEU A 47 -17.44 -2.41 8.80
N SER A 48 -17.66 -1.64 7.73
CA SER A 48 -18.28 -2.16 6.51
C SER A 48 -17.32 -3.10 5.77
N LEU A 49 -17.73 -4.35 5.60
CA LEU A 49 -16.99 -5.34 4.85
C LEU A 49 -17.00 -4.97 3.35
N LYS A 50 -15.83 -4.96 2.72
CA LYS A 50 -15.65 -4.67 1.30
C LYS A 50 -15.32 -5.93 0.50
N PHE A 51 -14.51 -6.80 1.07
CA PHE A 51 -14.08 -8.07 0.48
C PHE A 51 -13.70 -9.06 1.57
N GLU A 52 -13.97 -10.35 1.37
CA GLU A 52 -13.60 -11.41 2.30
C GLU A 52 -13.09 -12.64 1.55
N SER A 53 -11.93 -13.14 1.98
CA SER A 53 -11.39 -14.43 1.59
C SER A 53 -10.67 -15.08 2.77
N LYS A 54 -10.18 -16.29 2.58
CA LYS A 54 -9.46 -17.04 3.62
C LYS A 54 -8.17 -16.32 4.09
N ASP A 55 -7.48 -15.67 3.17
CA ASP A 55 -6.15 -15.12 3.41
C ASP A 55 -6.10 -13.59 3.29
N TRP A 56 -7.24 -12.95 2.96
CA TRP A 56 -7.33 -11.50 2.80
C TRP A 56 -8.75 -11.01 3.00
N THR A 57 -8.94 -10.04 3.91
CA THR A 57 -10.25 -9.40 4.13
C THR A 57 -10.07 -7.88 4.16
N GLU A 58 -10.96 -7.16 3.49
CA GLU A 58 -10.93 -5.70 3.40
C GLU A 58 -12.15 -5.06 4.04
N PHE A 59 -11.91 -3.99 4.77
CA PHE A 59 -12.93 -3.12 5.33
C PHE A 59 -12.82 -1.70 4.79
N GLN A 60 -13.96 -1.08 4.53
CA GLN A 60 -14.04 0.30 4.08
C GLN A 60 -13.80 1.27 5.25
N THR A 61 -12.82 2.17 5.13
CA THR A 61 -12.53 3.20 6.12
C THR A 61 -12.35 4.58 5.48
N GLY A 62 -13.36 5.01 4.69
CA GLY A 62 -13.26 6.25 3.91
C GLY A 62 -12.43 6.06 2.64
N THR A 63 -11.32 6.79 2.51
CA THR A 63 -10.45 6.73 1.31
C THR A 63 -9.33 5.69 1.39
N THR A 64 -9.09 5.14 2.57
CA THR A 64 -8.09 4.10 2.82
C THR A 64 -8.81 2.79 3.13
N THR A 65 -8.26 1.67 2.70
CA THR A 65 -8.76 0.33 3.04
C THR A 65 -8.00 -0.20 4.26
N MET A 66 -8.70 -0.71 5.25
CA MET A 66 -8.08 -1.56 6.27
C MET A 66 -8.20 -3.02 5.81
N ALA A 67 -7.07 -3.71 5.74
CA ALA A 67 -7.04 -5.12 5.36
C ALA A 67 -6.58 -5.99 6.53
N LEU A 68 -7.14 -7.19 6.65
CA LEU A 68 -6.63 -8.24 7.52
C LEU A 68 -5.84 -9.25 6.68
N HIS A 69 -4.73 -9.69 7.21
CA HIS A 69 -3.88 -10.72 6.62
C HIS A 69 -3.44 -11.71 7.71
N PRO A 70 -3.45 -13.03 7.47
CA PRO A 70 -2.95 -13.99 8.44
C PRO A 70 -1.48 -13.69 8.80
N ALA A 71 -1.19 -13.63 10.10
CA ALA A 71 0.17 -13.62 10.58
C ALA A 71 0.81 -14.98 10.27
N ARG A 72 2.06 -14.98 9.79
CA ARG A 72 2.79 -16.23 9.61
C ARG A 72 3.11 -16.86 10.94
N GLN A 73 2.85 -18.17 11.04
CA GLN A 73 3.44 -18.97 12.09
C GLN A 73 4.95 -19.08 11.85
N LYS A 74 5.73 -18.90 12.92
CA LYS A 74 7.20 -19.07 12.91
C LYS A 74 7.59 -20.39 12.24
N GLY A 75 8.20 -20.35 11.06
CA GLY A 75 8.73 -21.55 10.41
C GLY A 75 8.61 -21.65 8.89
N TYR A 76 7.94 -20.73 8.20
CA TYR A 76 7.81 -20.79 6.74
C TYR A 76 8.56 -19.64 6.09
N ALA A 77 9.81 -19.92 5.70
CA ALA A 77 10.61 -19.01 4.87
C ALA A 77 10.28 -19.29 3.41
N GLU A 78 9.31 -18.55 2.84
CA GLU A 78 9.20 -18.38 1.41
C GLU A 78 9.28 -16.91 1.05
N THR A 79 10.14 -16.66 0.09
CA THR A 79 10.54 -15.38 -0.47
C THR A 79 9.37 -14.44 -0.79
N GLY A 80 9.36 -13.26 -0.16
CA GLY A 80 8.64 -12.09 -0.64
C GLY A 80 7.30 -11.75 0.01
N SER A 81 6.95 -12.37 1.13
CA SER A 81 5.83 -11.97 1.98
C SER A 81 6.37 -11.45 3.30
N SER A 82 5.95 -10.26 3.71
CA SER A 82 6.34 -9.68 4.99
C SER A 82 6.04 -10.65 6.13
N ASP A 83 7.04 -10.96 6.96
CA ASP A 83 6.87 -11.73 8.19
C ASP A 83 6.10 -10.88 9.22
N LEU A 84 4.83 -10.64 8.95
CA LEU A 84 3.98 -9.87 9.85
C LEU A 84 3.67 -10.71 11.10
N VAL A 85 4.10 -10.19 12.23
CA VAL A 85 3.76 -10.75 13.54
C VAL A 85 2.31 -10.37 13.87
N ALA A 86 1.53 -11.31 14.44
CA ALA A 86 0.17 -11.00 14.86
C ALA A 86 0.12 -9.78 15.79
N GLY A 87 -0.85 -8.89 15.57
CA GLY A 87 -0.99 -7.63 16.29
C GLY A 87 -0.14 -6.47 15.75
N THR A 88 0.62 -6.67 14.66
CA THR A 88 1.33 -5.59 13.97
C THR A 88 0.58 -5.15 12.71
N CYS A 89 0.99 -4.02 12.16
CA CYS A 89 0.47 -3.54 10.88
C CYS A 89 1.60 -3.12 9.94
N SER A 90 1.30 -3.06 8.64
CA SER A 90 2.16 -2.49 7.61
C SER A 90 1.38 -1.52 6.74
N LEU A 91 2.10 -0.70 5.96
CA LEU A 91 1.52 0.29 5.08
C LEU A 91 1.58 -0.19 3.63
N GLY A 92 0.52 0.07 2.86
CA GLY A 92 0.49 -0.14 1.42
C GLY A 92 0.24 1.18 0.70
N ILE A 93 1.14 1.54 -0.21
CA ILE A 93 1.05 2.76 -1.03
C ILE A 93 0.84 2.36 -2.49
N ASN A 94 -0.20 2.88 -3.11
CA ASN A 94 -0.42 2.72 -4.53
C ASN A 94 0.31 3.81 -5.32
N VAL A 95 0.89 3.43 -6.47
CA VAL A 95 1.56 4.33 -7.41
C VAL A 95 1.07 4.05 -8.84
N LEU A 96 1.21 5.04 -9.70
CA LEU A 96 0.88 4.89 -11.12
C LEU A 96 2.00 4.20 -11.90
N ASP A 97 3.25 4.41 -11.49
CA ASP A 97 4.44 3.84 -12.10
C ASP A 97 5.40 3.38 -11.01
N LEU A 98 5.46 2.06 -10.81
CA LEU A 98 6.29 1.47 -9.77
C LEU A 98 7.78 1.61 -10.06
N GLU A 99 8.17 1.51 -11.33
CA GLU A 99 9.57 1.62 -11.72
C GLU A 99 10.12 3.02 -11.48
N ALA A 100 9.35 4.04 -11.88
CA ALA A 100 9.70 5.43 -11.63
C ALA A 100 9.76 5.74 -10.12
N ALA A 101 8.79 5.25 -9.34
CA ALA A 101 8.76 5.43 -7.88
C ALA A 101 9.94 4.72 -7.19
N PHE A 102 10.25 3.50 -7.62
CA PHE A 102 11.39 2.73 -7.11
C PHE A 102 12.71 3.46 -7.34
N ASN A 103 12.97 3.89 -8.59
CA ASN A 103 14.21 4.58 -8.95
C ASN A 103 14.35 5.93 -8.21
N ASP A 104 13.28 6.70 -8.10
CA ASP A 104 13.28 7.97 -7.36
C ASP A 104 13.60 7.75 -5.87
N LEU A 105 12.91 6.82 -5.22
CA LEU A 105 13.13 6.51 -3.82
C LEU A 105 14.53 5.93 -3.56
N GLN A 106 15.01 5.05 -4.44
CA GLN A 106 16.35 4.49 -4.33
C GLN A 106 17.42 5.58 -4.48
N SER A 107 17.24 6.56 -5.37
CA SER A 107 18.15 7.69 -5.53
C SER A 107 18.21 8.59 -4.27
N LYS A 108 17.15 8.60 -3.48
CA LYS A 108 17.05 9.30 -2.18
C LYS A 108 17.58 8.47 -1.01
N GLY A 109 18.13 7.29 -1.26
CA GLY A 109 18.72 6.43 -0.24
C GLY A 109 17.71 5.55 0.50
N VAL A 110 16.47 5.41 0.01
CA VAL A 110 15.48 4.49 0.59
C VAL A 110 15.94 3.05 0.37
N ARG A 111 15.95 2.26 1.44
CA ARG A 111 16.37 0.86 1.41
C ARG A 111 15.20 -0.04 1.00
N PHE A 112 15.37 -0.78 -0.08
CA PHE A 112 14.42 -1.81 -0.50
C PHE A 112 14.87 -3.19 -0.02
N VAL A 113 13.93 -3.99 0.46
CA VAL A 113 14.09 -5.41 0.81
C VAL A 113 13.49 -6.32 -0.27
N MET A 114 12.64 -5.76 -1.13
CA MET A 114 12.14 -6.43 -2.34
C MET A 114 12.09 -5.43 -3.49
N ASN A 115 12.74 -5.78 -4.59
CA ASN A 115 12.69 -4.99 -5.82
C ASN A 115 11.34 -5.17 -6.54
N PRO A 116 10.99 -4.29 -7.51
CA PRO A 116 9.78 -4.44 -8.30
C PRO A 116 9.62 -5.86 -8.85
N THR A 117 8.58 -6.55 -8.41
CA THR A 117 8.30 -7.95 -8.73
C THR A 117 6.83 -8.08 -9.13
N GLU A 118 6.56 -8.82 -10.19
CA GLU A 118 5.19 -9.09 -10.62
C GLU A 118 4.52 -10.13 -9.72
N ARG A 119 3.26 -9.88 -9.39
CA ARG A 119 2.36 -10.77 -8.67
C ARG A 119 1.14 -11.06 -9.55
N PRO A 120 1.25 -11.94 -10.55
CA PRO A 120 0.17 -12.15 -11.52
C PRO A 120 -1.13 -12.64 -10.88
N GLY A 121 -1.04 -13.46 -9.84
CA GLY A 121 -2.20 -13.94 -9.09
C GLY A 121 -2.94 -12.85 -8.31
N GLU A 122 -2.27 -11.72 -8.02
CA GLU A 122 -2.83 -10.57 -7.30
C GLU A 122 -3.15 -9.40 -8.24
N GLY A 123 -2.75 -9.48 -9.53
CA GLY A 123 -2.96 -8.42 -10.51
C GLY A 123 -2.16 -7.15 -10.23
N ILE A 124 -1.01 -7.25 -9.55
CA ILE A 124 -0.15 -6.14 -9.18
C ILE A 124 1.33 -6.41 -9.48
N ARG A 125 2.10 -5.34 -9.57
CA ARG A 125 3.54 -5.32 -9.33
C ARG A 125 3.79 -4.72 -7.95
N LEU A 126 4.76 -5.25 -7.23
CA LEU A 126 5.01 -4.90 -5.83
C LEU A 126 6.51 -4.72 -5.59
N ALA A 127 6.87 -3.69 -4.82
CA ALA A 127 8.17 -3.52 -4.18
C ALA A 127 7.97 -3.27 -2.68
N VAL A 128 8.97 -3.61 -1.86
CA VAL A 128 8.91 -3.37 -0.41
C VAL A 128 10.14 -2.60 0.02
N CYS A 129 9.94 -1.45 0.65
CA CYS A 129 11.00 -0.68 1.28
C CYS A 129 10.83 -0.65 2.80
N LEU A 130 11.85 -0.15 3.48
CA LEU A 130 11.87 0.00 4.93
C LEU A 130 11.92 1.47 5.31
N ASP A 131 11.20 1.82 6.37
CA ASP A 131 11.42 3.07 7.07
C ASP A 131 12.71 3.01 7.91
N PRO A 132 13.12 4.11 8.57
CA PRO A 132 14.33 4.14 9.41
C PRO A 132 14.33 3.12 10.56
N ASP A 133 13.17 2.76 11.08
CA ASP A 133 12.99 1.80 12.19
C ASP A 133 12.77 0.36 11.71
N GLY A 134 12.73 0.14 10.38
CA GLY A 134 12.57 -1.17 9.77
C GLY A 134 11.10 -1.56 9.50
N LEU A 135 10.14 -0.62 9.62
CA LEU A 135 8.77 -0.87 9.19
C LEU A 135 8.73 -1.15 7.69
N GLN A 136 8.12 -2.24 7.31
CA GLN A 136 7.91 -2.58 5.90
C GLN A 136 6.79 -1.74 5.30
N ILE A 137 7.08 -1.13 4.15
CA ILE A 137 6.13 -0.35 3.36
C ILE A 137 6.05 -0.98 1.97
N SER A 138 4.87 -1.47 1.63
CA SER A 138 4.57 -2.02 0.31
C SER A 138 4.25 -0.89 -0.67
N ILE A 139 4.91 -0.88 -1.82
CA ILE A 139 4.62 0.05 -2.92
C ILE A 139 4.13 -0.78 -4.09
N SER A 140 2.91 -0.54 -4.54
CA SER A 140 2.24 -1.36 -5.55
C SER A 140 1.75 -0.55 -6.73
N GLN A 141 1.71 -1.20 -7.88
CA GLN A 141 1.09 -0.72 -9.11
C GLN A 141 0.14 -1.79 -9.62
N SER A 142 -1.11 -1.42 -9.91
CA SER A 142 -2.07 -2.33 -10.52
C SER A 142 -1.65 -2.69 -11.95
N ILE A 143 -1.65 -3.98 -12.28
CA ILE A 143 -1.46 -4.46 -13.65
C ILE A 143 -2.86 -4.51 -14.27
N GLN A 144 -3.08 -3.68 -15.30
CA GLN A 144 -4.28 -3.80 -16.12
C GLN A 144 -4.19 -5.11 -16.93
N THR A 145 -4.88 -6.13 -16.48
CA THR A 145 -5.13 -7.31 -17.31
C THR A 145 -6.00 -6.84 -18.47
N GLY A 146 -5.43 -6.81 -19.69
CA GLY A 146 -6.14 -6.37 -20.88
C GLY A 146 -7.49 -7.08 -20.98
N GLN A 147 -8.57 -6.31 -21.10
CA GLN A 147 -9.87 -6.81 -21.50
C GLN A 147 -9.71 -7.56 -22.82
N LYS A 148 -9.95 -8.86 -22.80
CA LYS A 148 -10.23 -9.61 -24.03
C LYS A 148 -11.44 -8.95 -24.69
N THR A 149 -11.20 -8.18 -25.74
CA THR A 149 -12.24 -7.76 -26.66
C THR A 149 -12.83 -9.02 -27.28
N GLU A 150 -14.00 -9.43 -26.77
CA GLU A 150 -14.86 -10.38 -27.50
C GLU A 150 -15.33 -9.66 -28.75
N THR A 151 -14.71 -10.01 -29.86
CA THR A 151 -15.18 -9.65 -31.19
C THR A 151 -16.47 -10.42 -31.41
N SER A 152 -17.62 -9.78 -31.20
CA SER A 152 -18.90 -10.30 -31.66
C SER A 152 -18.88 -10.36 -33.20
N THR A 153 -18.67 -11.53 -33.74
CA THR A 153 -18.92 -11.81 -35.15
C THR A 153 -20.45 -11.89 -35.31
N VAL A 154 -21.03 -10.78 -35.73
CA VAL A 154 -22.41 -10.80 -36.28
C VAL A 154 -22.30 -11.36 -37.67
N SER A 155 -22.75 -12.60 -37.85
CA SER A 155 -23.07 -13.17 -39.16
C SER A 155 -24.44 -12.68 -39.62
N ALA A 156 -24.42 -12.08 -40.77
CA ALA A 156 -25.61 -11.77 -41.57
C ALA A 156 -26.18 -13.04 -42.22
#